data_c0a4f4cf8f218bbb6ab9c2a34b92f22b
#
_entry.id   c0a4f4cf8f218bbb6ab9c2a34b92f22b
#
_cell.length_a   1.000
_cell.length_b   1.000
_cell.length_c   1.000
_cell.angle_alpha   90.00
_cell.angle_beta   90.00
_cell.angle_gamma   90.00
#
_symmetry.space_group_name_H-M   'P 1'
#
loop_
_entity.id
_entity.type
_entity.pdbx_description
1 polymer ?
#
loop_
_entity_poly.entity_id
_entity_poly.type
_entity_poly.pdbx_seq_one_letter_code
_entity_poly.pdbx_strand_id
1 'polypeptide(L)'
;MEEKEIFDTLAKMIRDYLPELADKSLTMDTVINTETGIDSMGFVLIISKLEALYHINISERQMNRFVTMGDVVRYIELKAA
;
A
#
# COMPACT_ATOMS: atom_id res chain seq x y z
N MET A 1 -14.94 -0.34 -6.85
CA MET A 1 -14.27 -0.54 -5.56
C MET A 1 -13.96 0.80 -4.94
N GLU A 2 -14.26 0.96 -3.67
CA GLU A 2 -14.14 2.25 -3.03
C GLU A 2 -12.73 2.51 -2.50
N GLU A 3 -12.31 3.75 -2.60
CA GLU A 3 -11.01 4.21 -2.13
C GLU A 3 -10.77 3.84 -0.65
N LYS A 4 -11.79 4.05 0.19
CA LYS A 4 -11.67 3.76 1.61
C LYS A 4 -11.39 2.28 1.89
N GLU A 5 -12.05 1.39 1.17
CA GLU A 5 -11.83 -0.05 1.34
C GLU A 5 -10.40 -0.44 0.99
N ILE A 6 -9.91 0.10 -0.11
CA ILE A 6 -8.54 -0.18 -0.56
C ILE A 6 -7.55 0.37 0.45
N PHE A 7 -7.80 1.60 0.92
CA PHE A 7 -6.94 2.22 1.93
C PHE A 7 -6.90 1.37 3.21
N ASP A 8 -8.06 0.95 3.70
CA ASP A 8 -8.13 0.16 4.93
C ASP A 8 -7.38 -1.16 4.77
N THR A 9 -7.49 -1.79 3.60
CA THR A 9 -6.77 -3.03 3.30
C THR A 9 -5.25 -2.80 3.32
N LEU A 10 -4.80 -1.74 2.66
CA LEU A 10 -3.38 -1.40 2.62
C LEU A 10 -2.86 -1.10 4.02
N ALA A 11 -3.61 -0.29 4.78
CA ALA A 11 -3.21 0.08 6.14
C ALA A 11 -3.09 -1.16 7.03
N LYS A 12 -4.04 -2.10 6.90
CA LYS A 12 -3.99 -3.34 7.66
C LYS A 12 -2.77 -4.16 7.30
N MET A 13 -2.46 -4.28 6.03
CA MET A 13 -1.27 -5.01 5.58
C MET A 13 0.02 -4.41 6.14
N ILE A 14 0.10 -3.08 6.13
CA ILE A 14 1.28 -2.40 6.67
C ILE A 14 1.39 -2.64 8.17
N ARG A 15 0.28 -2.53 8.91
CA ARG A 15 0.27 -2.75 10.35
C ARG A 15 0.54 -4.20 10.72
N ASP A 16 0.08 -5.15 9.92
CA ASP A 16 0.36 -6.56 10.15
C ASP A 16 1.85 -6.86 9.95
N TYR A 17 2.47 -6.20 8.97
CA TYR A 17 3.91 -6.37 8.72
C TYR A 17 4.75 -5.64 9.77
N LEU A 18 4.27 -4.48 10.22
CA LEU A 18 4.95 -3.63 11.21
C LEU A 18 4.02 -3.36 12.38
N PRO A 19 3.88 -4.32 13.32
CA PRO A 19 2.94 -4.17 14.44
C PRO A 19 3.16 -2.92 15.30
N GLU A 20 4.37 -2.38 15.29
CA GLU A 20 4.67 -1.15 16.03
C GLU A 20 3.89 0.06 15.50
N LEU A 21 3.27 -0.06 14.32
CA LEU A 21 2.48 1.02 13.74
C LEU A 21 1.00 0.93 14.13
N ALA A 22 0.63 0.05 15.07
CA ALA A 22 -0.77 -0.15 15.44
C ALA A 22 -1.46 1.16 15.85
N ASP A 23 -0.74 2.02 16.57
CA ASP A 23 -1.29 3.27 17.06
C ASP A 23 -0.93 4.49 16.22
N LYS A 24 -0.17 4.29 15.14
CA LYS A 24 0.22 5.40 14.28
C LYS A 24 -0.93 5.76 13.34
N SER A 25 -1.18 7.05 13.23
CA SER A 25 -2.17 7.55 12.28
C SER A 25 -1.62 7.41 10.86
N LEU A 26 -2.37 6.71 10.00
CA LEU A 26 -2.02 6.56 8.60
C LEU A 26 -3.09 7.23 7.76
N THR A 27 -2.67 7.98 6.75
CA THR A 27 -3.59 8.68 5.85
C THR A 27 -3.14 8.48 4.41
N MET A 28 -3.96 8.96 3.48
CA MET A 28 -3.60 8.91 2.06
C MET A 28 -2.29 9.66 1.78
N ASP A 29 -1.96 10.65 2.59
CA ASP A 29 -0.74 11.45 2.40
C ASP A 29 0.48 10.85 3.08
N THR A 30 0.32 9.78 3.86
CA THR A 30 1.45 9.15 4.54
C THR A 30 2.48 8.67 3.51
N VAL A 31 3.72 9.12 3.69
CA VAL A 31 4.84 8.69 2.83
C VAL A 31 5.30 7.32 3.31
N ILE A 32 5.13 6.32 2.47
CA ILE A 32 5.32 4.92 2.87
C ILE A 32 6.71 4.66 3.43
N ASN A 33 7.75 5.00 2.69
CA ASN A 33 9.11 4.65 3.09
C ASN A 33 9.57 5.34 4.37
N THR A 34 9.37 6.66 4.45
CA THR A 34 9.93 7.44 5.55
C THR A 34 9.04 7.47 6.78
N GLU A 35 7.73 7.41 6.61
CA GLU A 35 6.83 7.51 7.75
C GLU A 35 6.46 6.18 8.38
N THR A 36 6.52 5.09 7.61
CA THR A 36 6.23 3.76 8.17
C THR A 36 7.49 3.00 8.55
N GLY A 37 8.61 3.33 7.93
CA GLY A 37 9.86 2.60 8.15
C GLY A 37 9.92 1.27 7.44
N ILE A 38 8.97 0.98 6.55
CA ILE A 38 8.98 -0.28 5.82
C ILE A 38 10.17 -0.33 4.86
N ASP A 39 10.86 -1.46 4.81
CA ASP A 39 11.97 -1.63 3.89
C ASP A 39 11.50 -2.09 2.51
N SER A 40 12.43 -2.12 1.55
CA SER A 40 12.10 -2.49 0.17
C SER A 40 11.51 -3.89 0.07
N MET A 41 12.03 -4.84 0.83
CA MET A 41 11.53 -6.21 0.81
C MET A 41 10.10 -6.28 1.33
N GLY A 42 9.82 -5.57 2.42
CA GLY A 42 8.47 -5.51 2.99
C GLY A 42 7.50 -4.86 2.04
N PHE A 43 7.94 -3.80 1.36
CA PHE A 43 7.08 -3.12 0.39
C PHE A 43 6.74 -4.05 -0.79
N VAL A 44 7.74 -4.77 -1.31
CA VAL A 44 7.51 -5.73 -2.40
C VAL A 44 6.52 -6.81 -1.96
N LEU A 45 6.66 -7.28 -0.72
CA LEU A 45 5.74 -8.29 -0.18
C LEU A 45 4.31 -7.77 -0.15
N ILE A 46 4.11 -6.55 0.34
CA ILE A 46 2.77 -5.95 0.40
C ILE A 46 2.20 -5.76 -0.99
N ILE A 47 3.00 -5.27 -1.93
CA ILE A 47 2.56 -5.11 -3.33
C ILE A 47 2.12 -6.45 -3.91
N SER A 48 2.89 -7.52 -3.65
CA SER A 48 2.54 -8.86 -4.14
C SER A 48 1.20 -9.33 -3.59
N LYS A 49 0.93 -9.05 -2.32
CA LYS A 49 -0.36 -9.40 -1.71
C LYS A 49 -1.50 -8.62 -2.33
N LEU A 50 -1.28 -7.34 -2.64
CA LEU A 50 -2.30 -6.51 -3.29
C LEU A 50 -2.57 -7.01 -4.70
N GLU A 51 -1.54 -7.40 -5.44
CA GLU A 51 -1.71 -7.97 -6.78
C GLU A 51 -2.60 -9.21 -6.74
N ALA A 52 -2.33 -10.10 -5.78
CA ALA A 52 -3.11 -11.33 -5.65
C ALA A 52 -4.55 -11.03 -5.24
N LEU A 53 -4.74 -10.11 -4.30
CA LEU A 53 -6.07 -9.80 -3.78
C LEU A 53 -6.96 -9.13 -4.82
N TYR A 54 -6.41 -8.20 -5.58
CA TYR A 54 -7.20 -7.41 -6.54
C TYR A 54 -7.08 -7.92 -7.97
N HIS A 55 -6.33 -8.99 -8.20
CA HIS A 55 -6.15 -9.59 -9.53
C HIS A 55 -5.59 -8.59 -10.54
N ILE A 56 -4.56 -7.85 -10.13
CA ILE A 56 -3.90 -6.86 -11.00
C ILE A 56 -2.40 -7.13 -11.02
N ASN A 57 -1.73 -6.56 -12.01
CA ASN A 57 -0.28 -6.60 -12.11
C ASN A 57 0.29 -5.21 -11.88
N ILE A 58 1.29 -5.13 -11.02
CA ILE A 58 1.98 -3.88 -10.71
C ILE A 58 3.44 -4.06 -11.11
N SER A 59 3.88 -3.35 -12.16
CA SER A 59 5.24 -3.46 -12.63
C SER A 59 6.22 -2.85 -11.64
N GLU A 60 7.48 -3.25 -11.75
CA GLU A 60 8.54 -2.68 -10.92
C GLU A 60 8.65 -1.16 -11.17
N ARG A 61 8.49 -0.75 -12.43
CA ARG A 61 8.50 0.68 -12.77
C ARG A 61 7.41 1.43 -12.00
N GLN A 62 6.20 0.86 -11.95
CA GLN A 62 5.10 1.48 -11.24
C GLN A 62 5.35 1.50 -9.74
N MET A 63 5.89 0.40 -9.19
CA MET A 63 6.25 0.34 -7.77
C MET A 63 7.19 1.48 -7.39
N ASN A 64 8.16 1.78 -8.25
CA ASN A 64 9.13 2.83 -7.97
C ASN A 64 8.54 4.24 -8.01
N ARG A 65 7.33 4.39 -8.51
CA ARG A 65 6.64 5.67 -8.54
C ARG A 65 5.76 5.90 -7.32
N PHE A 66 5.50 4.87 -6.54
CA PHE A 66 4.67 5.01 -5.35
C PHE A 66 5.46 5.72 -4.26
N VAL A 67 4.91 6.81 -3.75
CA VAL A 67 5.49 7.57 -2.65
C VAL A 67 4.57 7.50 -1.44
N THR A 68 3.30 7.82 -1.63
CA THR A 68 2.32 7.85 -0.53
C THR A 68 1.39 6.64 -0.59
N MET A 69 0.69 6.41 0.53
CA MET A 69 -0.35 5.39 0.55
C MET A 69 -1.43 5.71 -0.48
N GLY A 70 -1.73 6.99 -0.67
CA GLY A 70 -2.70 7.43 -1.66
C GLY A 70 -2.30 7.04 -3.08
N ASP A 71 -1.01 7.09 -3.40
CA ASP A 71 -0.54 6.69 -4.72
C ASP A 71 -0.91 5.23 -5.01
N VAL A 72 -0.68 4.36 -4.04
CA VAL A 72 -0.99 2.94 -4.16
C VAL A 72 -2.49 2.73 -4.29
N VAL A 73 -3.25 3.36 -3.40
CA VAL A 73 -4.71 3.21 -3.37
C VAL A 73 -5.34 3.67 -4.68
N ARG A 74 -4.94 4.83 -5.18
CA ARG A 74 -5.49 5.36 -6.43
C ARG A 74 -5.16 4.50 -7.62
N TYR A 75 -3.94 3.94 -7.64
CA TYR A 75 -3.55 3.04 -8.72
C TYR A 75 -4.42 1.79 -8.74
N ILE A 76 -4.63 1.19 -7.56
CA ILE A 76 -5.46 -0.01 -7.44
C ILE A 76 -6.90 0.29 -7.83
N GLU A 77 -7.43 1.42 -7.36
CA GLU A 77 -8.80 1.84 -7.68
C GLU A 77 -9.00 1.92 -9.19
N LEU A 78 -8.02 2.51 -9.86
CA LEU A 78 -8.08 2.68 -11.32
C LEU A 78 -8.01 1.33 -12.05
N LYS A 79 -7.13 0.43 -11.59
CA LYS A 79 -6.87 -0.83 -12.30
C LYS A 79 -7.88 -1.92 -11.96
N ALA A 80 -8.42 -1.91 -10.75
CA ALA A 80 -9.36 -2.95 -10.31
C ALA A 80 -10.82 -2.63 -10.63
N ALA A 81 -11.07 -1.46 -11.15
CA ALA A 81 -12.42 -1.02 -11.47
C ALA A 81 -13.03 -1.80 -12.63
#